data_b68e1d7bcc870d3228a7b1eac5c0811c
#
_entry.id   b68e1d7bcc870d3228a7b1eac5c0811c
#
_cell.length_a   1.000
_cell.length_b   1.000
_cell.length_c   1.000
_cell.angle_alpha   90.00
_cell.angle_beta   90.00
_cell.angle_gamma   90.00
#
_symmetry.space_group_name_H-M   'P 1'
#
loop_
_entity.id
_entity.type
_entity.pdbx_description
1 polymer ?
#
loop_
_entity_poly.entity_id
_entity_poly.type
_entity_poly.pdbx_seq_one_letter_code
_entity_poly.pdbx_strand_id
1 'polypeptide(L)'
;MLFRSTDAHLIPRTPVIIQVDGRAFHTFTRGFEKPFDPVLMAAMRYTAEYLCKNIQGCVLAYTQSDEINLLLIDYEKLETSPWFDNRVQKLASIAASMATNYFNQIIKTIGRRYHSPNHSYDRALLKGAEFAACAFNLPREEVTNFFNWRQQDAIRNSIQMTGQAYFSQSELDEKCNQKIIEMLLQQKNIDWNKLETYKQRGTCIIRSVHSSFLLNGERITTDTWSTDYDIPYFIGEGRNYIEKYLYPDESSHERIKLAINE
;
A
#
# COMPACT_ATOMS: atom_id res chain seq x y z
N MET A 1 -39.68 -10.34 -15.28
CA MET A 1 -39.27 -10.06 -13.90
C MET A 1 -37.76 -9.74 -13.93
N LEU A 2 -37.39 -8.48 -13.76
CA LEU A 2 -36.00 -8.10 -13.72
C LEU A 2 -35.50 -8.34 -12.29
N PHE A 3 -34.67 -9.36 -12.09
CA PHE A 3 -33.95 -9.53 -10.85
C PHE A 3 -32.93 -8.38 -10.73
N ARG A 4 -33.21 -7.37 -9.92
CA ARG A 4 -32.26 -6.35 -9.54
C ARG A 4 -31.45 -6.88 -8.35
N SER A 5 -30.16 -7.11 -8.54
CA SER A 5 -29.25 -7.27 -7.42
C SER A 5 -29.24 -5.97 -6.59
N THR A 6 -29.00 -6.08 -5.30
CA THR A 6 -28.84 -4.93 -4.41
C THR A 6 -27.64 -4.09 -4.93
N ASP A 7 -27.93 -2.90 -5.46
CA ASP A 7 -26.92 -1.99 -6.01
C ASP A 7 -26.56 -0.95 -4.93
N ALA A 8 -25.64 -1.33 -4.04
CA ALA A 8 -25.20 -0.45 -2.97
C ALA A 8 -24.16 0.55 -3.50
N HIS A 9 -24.37 1.83 -3.20
CA HIS A 9 -23.45 2.93 -3.52
C HIS A 9 -22.87 3.52 -2.24
N LEU A 10 -21.61 3.92 -2.29
CA LEU A 10 -20.98 4.74 -1.27
C LEU A 10 -21.42 6.19 -1.40
N ILE A 11 -21.29 6.94 -0.32
CA ILE A 11 -21.65 8.35 -0.25
C ILE A 11 -20.70 9.17 -1.15
N PRO A 12 -21.20 9.92 -2.13
CA PRO A 12 -20.38 10.80 -2.94
C PRO A 12 -19.73 11.91 -2.10
N ARG A 13 -18.60 12.47 -2.59
CA ARG A 13 -17.84 13.56 -1.97
C ARG A 13 -17.38 13.26 -0.54
N THR A 14 -17.21 11.97 -0.26
CA THR A 14 -16.67 11.44 0.99
C THR A 14 -15.51 10.51 0.66
N PRO A 15 -14.38 10.56 1.37
CA PRO A 15 -13.26 9.67 1.10
C PRO A 15 -13.68 8.21 1.02
N VAL A 16 -13.15 7.50 0.03
CA VAL A 16 -13.35 6.07 -0.16
C VAL A 16 -12.04 5.36 0.09
N ILE A 17 -12.09 4.33 0.91
CA ILE A 17 -11.00 3.36 1.05
C ILE A 17 -11.35 2.12 0.23
N ILE A 18 -10.38 1.68 -0.58
CA ILE A 18 -10.41 0.34 -1.16
C ILE A 18 -9.26 -0.44 -0.53
N GLN A 19 -9.60 -1.44 0.26
CA GLN A 19 -8.64 -2.36 0.86
C GLN A 19 -8.59 -3.63 0.02
N VAL A 20 -7.40 -3.97 -0.45
CA VAL A 20 -7.10 -5.18 -1.23
C VAL A 20 -6.21 -6.07 -0.38
N ASP A 21 -6.60 -7.32 -0.19
CA ASP A 21 -5.94 -8.27 0.70
C ASP A 21 -5.68 -9.61 0.01
N GLY A 22 -4.51 -10.18 0.25
CA GLY A 22 -4.07 -11.42 -0.36
C GLY A 22 -4.69 -12.66 0.29
N ARG A 23 -5.43 -13.46 -0.49
CA ARG A 23 -6.04 -14.68 0.01
C ARG A 23 -5.01 -15.78 0.26
N ALA A 24 -4.92 -16.27 1.51
CA ALA A 24 -4.06 -17.38 1.92
C ALA A 24 -2.57 -17.20 1.55
N PHE A 25 -2.04 -15.98 1.68
CA PHE A 25 -0.67 -15.65 1.31
C PHE A 25 0.38 -16.42 2.10
N HIS A 26 0.11 -16.81 3.35
CA HIS A 26 0.99 -17.71 4.10
C HIS A 26 1.26 -19.05 3.39
N THR A 27 0.29 -19.53 2.61
CA THR A 27 0.46 -20.74 1.79
C THR A 27 1.14 -20.41 0.45
N PHE A 28 0.78 -19.29 -0.17
CA PHE A 28 1.36 -18.82 -1.41
C PHE A 28 2.86 -18.58 -1.27
N THR A 29 3.29 -17.91 -0.20
CA THR A 29 4.67 -17.52 0.09
C THR A 29 5.49 -18.60 0.78
N ARG A 30 4.97 -19.84 0.87
CA ARG A 30 5.70 -20.95 1.51
C ARG A 30 7.01 -21.23 0.80
N GLY A 31 8.14 -21.03 1.52
CA GLY A 31 9.50 -21.19 1.02
C GLY A 31 10.11 -19.94 0.41
N PHE A 32 9.40 -18.81 0.43
CA PHE A 32 9.98 -17.50 0.13
C PHE A 32 10.99 -17.10 1.22
N GLU A 33 11.84 -16.15 0.92
CA GLU A 33 12.82 -15.62 1.86
C GLU A 33 12.14 -14.99 3.09
N LYS A 34 12.73 -15.21 4.26
CA LYS A 34 12.23 -14.66 5.53
C LYS A 34 13.31 -13.81 6.19
N PRO A 35 12.94 -12.73 6.90
CA PRO A 35 11.56 -12.27 7.15
C PRO A 35 10.94 -11.49 5.99
N PHE A 36 11.74 -10.93 5.08
CA PHE A 36 11.30 -10.03 4.01
C PHE A 36 11.78 -10.53 2.65
N ASP A 37 10.84 -11.07 1.87
CA ASP A 37 11.14 -11.54 0.52
C ASP A 37 11.15 -10.37 -0.47
N PRO A 38 12.28 -10.09 -1.16
CA PRO A 38 12.40 -8.93 -2.03
C PRO A 38 11.53 -9.01 -3.29
N VAL A 39 11.25 -10.24 -3.77
CA VAL A 39 10.39 -10.46 -4.96
C VAL A 39 8.93 -10.16 -4.60
N LEU A 40 8.47 -10.66 -3.44
CA LEU A 40 7.13 -10.38 -2.95
C LEU A 40 6.92 -8.88 -2.72
N MET A 41 7.83 -8.25 -1.99
CA MET A 41 7.76 -6.82 -1.67
C MET A 41 7.74 -5.96 -2.94
N ALA A 42 8.57 -6.29 -3.92
CA ALA A 42 8.59 -5.58 -5.20
C ALA A 42 7.27 -5.80 -5.97
N ALA A 43 6.76 -7.04 -6.01
CA ALA A 43 5.50 -7.35 -6.71
C ALA A 43 4.31 -6.60 -6.09
N MET A 44 4.23 -6.52 -4.75
CA MET A 44 3.18 -5.78 -4.05
C MET A 44 3.26 -4.27 -4.36
N ARG A 45 4.44 -3.67 -4.32
CA ARG A 45 4.62 -2.24 -4.65
C ARG A 45 4.24 -1.92 -6.08
N TYR A 46 4.71 -2.71 -7.06
CA TYR A 46 4.33 -2.51 -8.46
C TYR A 46 2.82 -2.70 -8.68
N THR A 47 2.20 -3.61 -7.93
CA THR A 47 0.75 -3.79 -7.97
C THR A 47 0.03 -2.57 -7.40
N ALA A 48 0.47 -2.03 -6.26
CA ALA A 48 -0.08 -0.82 -5.69
C ALA A 48 0.07 0.39 -6.65
N GLU A 49 1.24 0.54 -7.27
CA GLU A 49 1.49 1.60 -8.27
C GLU A 49 0.58 1.45 -9.50
N TYR A 50 0.39 0.22 -9.99
CA TYR A 50 -0.54 -0.06 -11.08
C TYR A 50 -1.98 0.31 -10.73
N LEU A 51 -2.44 -0.03 -9.52
CA LEU A 51 -3.77 0.34 -9.04
C LEU A 51 -3.92 1.86 -8.95
N CYS A 52 -2.94 2.56 -8.38
CA CYS A 52 -2.95 4.02 -8.30
C CYS A 52 -3.07 4.69 -9.69
N LYS A 53 -2.38 4.16 -10.69
CA LYS A 53 -2.40 4.70 -12.06
C LYS A 53 -3.73 4.46 -12.78
N ASN A 54 -4.45 3.40 -12.45
CA ASN A 54 -5.60 2.94 -13.22
C ASN A 54 -6.95 3.09 -12.50
N ILE A 55 -6.94 3.43 -11.21
CA ILE A 55 -8.16 3.68 -10.43
C ILE A 55 -8.40 5.17 -10.36
N GLN A 56 -9.50 5.62 -10.94
CA GLN A 56 -9.91 7.02 -10.95
C GLN A 56 -10.15 7.54 -9.53
N GLY A 57 -9.65 8.75 -9.25
CA GLY A 57 -9.79 9.39 -7.94
C GLY A 57 -8.80 8.90 -6.89
N CYS A 58 -7.92 7.93 -7.23
CA CYS A 58 -6.86 7.51 -6.31
C CYS A 58 -5.86 8.64 -6.10
N VAL A 59 -5.54 8.93 -4.83
CA VAL A 59 -4.60 9.99 -4.43
C VAL A 59 -3.42 9.46 -3.63
N LEU A 60 -3.57 8.29 -3.02
CA LEU A 60 -2.56 7.62 -2.19
C LEU A 60 -2.82 6.13 -2.16
N ALA A 61 -1.77 5.32 -2.11
CA ALA A 61 -1.86 3.94 -1.64
C ALA A 61 -0.83 3.69 -0.53
N TYR A 62 -1.21 2.88 0.43
CA TYR A 62 -0.33 2.33 1.46
C TYR A 62 -0.30 0.82 1.33
N THR A 63 0.90 0.23 1.29
CA THR A 63 1.07 -1.23 1.16
C THR A 63 2.04 -1.78 2.20
N GLN A 64 1.70 -2.92 2.73
CA GLN A 64 2.52 -3.71 3.64
C GLN A 64 2.13 -5.19 3.54
N SER A 65 3.10 -6.10 3.64
CA SER A 65 2.86 -7.55 3.48
C SER A 65 2.10 -7.84 2.18
N ASP A 66 0.93 -8.45 2.27
CA ASP A 66 0.01 -8.79 1.17
C ASP A 66 -1.21 -7.85 1.09
N GLU A 67 -1.15 -6.70 1.75
CA GLU A 67 -2.24 -5.73 1.82
C GLU A 67 -1.89 -4.44 1.06
N ILE A 68 -2.89 -3.89 0.36
CA ILE A 68 -2.85 -2.57 -0.29
C ILE A 68 -4.11 -1.80 0.10
N ASN A 69 -3.92 -0.61 0.68
CA ASN A 69 -5.00 0.32 1.00
C ASN A 69 -4.92 1.54 0.08
N LEU A 70 -5.96 1.76 -0.71
CA LEU A 70 -6.07 2.89 -1.63
C LEU A 70 -6.99 3.93 -1.02
N LEU A 71 -6.56 5.20 -1.08
CA LEU A 71 -7.39 6.35 -0.76
C LEU A 71 -7.88 6.99 -2.04
N LEU A 72 -9.20 7.10 -2.20
CA LEU A 72 -9.85 7.77 -3.32
C LEU A 72 -10.62 8.99 -2.82
N ILE A 73 -10.59 10.06 -3.63
CA ILE A 73 -11.41 11.25 -3.45
C ILE A 73 -12.10 11.60 -4.76
N ASP A 74 -13.33 12.11 -4.67
CA ASP A 74 -14.16 12.56 -5.79
C ASP A 74 -14.61 14.03 -5.65
N TYR A 75 -13.92 14.79 -4.81
CA TYR A 75 -14.24 16.19 -4.49
C TYR A 75 -13.09 17.18 -4.73
N GLU A 76 -12.06 16.79 -5.47
CA GLU A 76 -10.96 17.68 -5.86
C GLU A 76 -11.47 18.86 -6.69
N LYS A 77 -12.43 18.60 -7.59
CA LYS A 77 -13.14 19.59 -8.38
C LYS A 77 -14.62 19.32 -8.34
N LEU A 78 -15.44 20.33 -8.69
CA LEU A 78 -16.90 20.20 -8.70
C LEU A 78 -17.36 19.14 -9.71
N GLU A 79 -16.68 19.04 -10.84
CA GLU A 79 -16.99 18.14 -11.95
C GLU A 79 -16.39 16.72 -11.77
N THR A 80 -15.61 16.49 -10.70
CA THR A 80 -15.00 15.17 -10.47
C THR A 80 -16.09 14.12 -10.23
N SER A 81 -16.08 13.08 -11.05
CA SER A 81 -16.99 11.93 -10.90
C SER A 81 -16.32 10.80 -10.15
N PRO A 82 -17.02 10.08 -9.28
CA PRO A 82 -16.48 8.92 -8.59
C PRO A 82 -16.26 7.74 -9.53
N TRP A 83 -15.28 6.92 -9.22
CA TRP A 83 -14.99 5.69 -9.98
C TRP A 83 -16.19 4.75 -9.90
N PHE A 84 -16.71 4.30 -11.07
CA PHE A 84 -17.91 3.46 -11.18
C PHE A 84 -19.12 3.97 -10.40
N ASP A 85 -19.29 5.29 -10.27
CA ASP A 85 -20.40 5.88 -9.54
C ASP A 85 -20.50 5.35 -8.08
N ASN A 86 -19.35 5.11 -7.47
CA ASN A 86 -19.25 4.59 -6.10
C ASN A 86 -19.98 3.26 -5.83
N ARG A 87 -20.22 2.43 -6.86
CA ARG A 87 -20.86 1.12 -6.70
C ARG A 87 -19.95 0.15 -5.97
N VAL A 88 -20.29 -0.19 -4.72
CA VAL A 88 -19.47 -1.02 -3.82
C VAL A 88 -19.00 -2.30 -4.48
N GLN A 89 -19.91 -3.03 -5.11
CA GLN A 89 -19.58 -4.31 -5.75
C GLN A 89 -18.60 -4.15 -6.91
N LYS A 90 -18.73 -3.07 -7.72
CA LYS A 90 -17.81 -2.80 -8.81
C LYS A 90 -16.43 -2.37 -8.29
N LEU A 91 -16.41 -1.47 -7.31
CA LEU A 91 -15.15 -1.02 -6.69
C LEU A 91 -14.35 -2.21 -6.18
N ALA A 92 -14.98 -3.07 -5.37
CA ALA A 92 -14.33 -4.23 -4.77
C ALA A 92 -13.91 -5.28 -5.83
N SER A 93 -14.84 -5.69 -6.71
CA SER A 93 -14.56 -6.78 -7.66
C SER A 93 -13.53 -6.40 -8.71
N ILE A 94 -13.58 -5.18 -9.24
CA ILE A 94 -12.63 -4.73 -10.26
C ILE A 94 -11.26 -4.48 -9.63
N ALA A 95 -11.18 -3.86 -8.45
CA ALA A 95 -9.90 -3.67 -7.75
C ALA A 95 -9.22 -5.02 -7.44
N ALA A 96 -9.95 -6.00 -6.92
CA ALA A 96 -9.44 -7.34 -6.67
C ALA A 96 -8.97 -8.04 -7.95
N SER A 97 -9.75 -7.93 -9.04
CA SER A 97 -9.39 -8.50 -10.34
C SER A 97 -8.13 -7.86 -10.93
N MET A 98 -8.02 -6.52 -10.86
CA MET A 98 -6.86 -5.78 -11.32
C MET A 98 -5.61 -6.17 -10.52
N ALA A 99 -5.71 -6.22 -9.19
CA ALA A 99 -4.61 -6.62 -8.32
C ALA A 99 -4.16 -8.06 -8.62
N THR A 100 -5.09 -9.00 -8.69
CA THR A 100 -4.82 -10.42 -9.00
C THR A 100 -4.09 -10.58 -10.33
N ASN A 101 -4.62 -9.95 -11.38
CA ASN A 101 -4.04 -10.07 -12.72
C ASN A 101 -2.63 -9.48 -12.77
N TYR A 102 -2.48 -8.23 -12.32
CA TYR A 102 -1.20 -7.54 -12.42
C TYR A 102 -0.13 -8.15 -11.50
N PHE A 103 -0.48 -8.48 -10.25
CA PHE A 103 0.44 -9.15 -9.33
C PHE A 103 0.99 -10.46 -9.92
N ASN A 104 0.12 -11.30 -10.50
CA ASN A 104 0.54 -12.56 -11.11
C ASN A 104 1.43 -12.35 -12.34
N GLN A 105 1.25 -11.29 -13.10
CA GLN A 105 2.13 -10.94 -14.22
C GLN A 105 3.50 -10.47 -13.71
N ILE A 106 3.51 -9.54 -12.76
CA ILE A 106 4.75 -8.93 -12.31
C ILE A 106 5.61 -9.90 -11.48
N ILE A 107 5.00 -10.72 -10.62
CA ILE A 107 5.76 -11.69 -9.84
C ILE A 107 6.38 -12.78 -10.74
N LYS A 108 5.73 -13.14 -11.84
CA LYS A 108 6.32 -14.02 -12.87
C LYS A 108 7.55 -13.38 -13.51
N THR A 109 7.46 -12.08 -13.81
CA THR A 109 8.54 -11.34 -14.46
C THR A 109 9.75 -11.19 -13.54
N ILE A 110 9.51 -10.84 -12.28
CA ILE A 110 10.58 -10.64 -11.29
C ILE A 110 11.12 -12.00 -10.82
N GLY A 111 10.25 -12.92 -10.42
CA GLY A 111 10.62 -14.21 -9.82
C GLY A 111 11.46 -15.09 -10.76
N ARG A 112 11.25 -15.00 -12.09
CA ARG A 112 12.09 -15.71 -13.07
C ARG A 112 13.55 -15.21 -13.11
N ARG A 113 13.81 -14.00 -12.67
CA ARG A 113 15.16 -13.41 -12.58
C ARG A 113 15.86 -13.79 -11.28
N TYR A 114 15.09 -14.12 -10.25
CA TYR A 114 15.58 -14.56 -8.96
C TYR A 114 15.63 -16.08 -8.91
N HIS A 115 16.83 -16.64 -8.98
CA HIS A 115 17.03 -18.09 -8.83
C HIS A 115 16.87 -18.47 -7.35
N SER A 116 15.73 -19.02 -6.99
CA SER A 116 15.53 -19.61 -5.66
C SER A 116 16.08 -21.04 -5.64
N PRO A 117 16.99 -21.38 -4.72
CA PRO A 117 17.56 -22.74 -4.63
C PRO A 117 16.50 -23.83 -4.44
N ASN A 118 15.35 -23.49 -3.90
CA ASN A 118 14.29 -24.43 -3.49
C ASN A 118 13.09 -24.45 -4.44
N HIS A 119 13.16 -23.83 -5.63
CA HIS A 119 12.03 -23.71 -6.57
C HIS A 119 10.73 -23.17 -5.93
N SER A 120 10.85 -22.38 -4.86
CA SER A 120 9.70 -21.86 -4.12
C SER A 120 8.86 -20.91 -4.98
N TYR A 121 9.51 -20.08 -5.79
CA TYR A 121 8.81 -19.20 -6.73
C TYR A 121 8.08 -20.00 -7.82
N ASP A 122 8.66 -21.09 -8.34
CA ASP A 122 8.04 -21.89 -9.39
C ASP A 122 6.68 -22.43 -8.96
N ARG A 123 6.56 -22.92 -7.71
CA ARG A 123 5.29 -23.40 -7.14
C ARG A 123 4.27 -22.28 -7.00
N ALA A 124 4.70 -21.13 -6.49
CA ALA A 124 3.85 -19.94 -6.36
C ALA A 124 3.37 -19.44 -7.73
N LEU A 125 4.26 -19.43 -8.74
CA LEU A 125 3.94 -19.01 -10.10
C LEU A 125 2.98 -19.95 -10.81
N LEU A 126 3.02 -21.25 -10.51
CA LEU A 126 2.07 -22.24 -11.04
C LEU A 126 0.69 -22.07 -10.43
N LYS A 127 0.61 -21.86 -9.13
CA LYS A 127 -0.66 -21.68 -8.41
C LYS A 127 -1.31 -20.33 -8.70
N GLY A 128 -0.52 -19.28 -8.76
CA GLY A 128 -0.98 -17.90 -8.75
C GLY A 128 -1.48 -17.43 -7.40
N ALA A 129 -1.54 -16.11 -7.24
CA ALA A 129 -2.13 -15.45 -6.09
C ALA A 129 -3.57 -15.01 -6.40
N GLU A 130 -4.39 -14.89 -5.37
CA GLU A 130 -5.75 -14.35 -5.44
C GLU A 130 -5.86 -13.21 -4.42
N PHE A 131 -6.57 -12.15 -4.80
CA PHE A 131 -6.84 -11.01 -3.91
C PHE A 131 -8.34 -10.86 -3.72
N ALA A 132 -8.74 -10.52 -2.51
CA ALA A 132 -10.05 -10.00 -2.18
C ALA A 132 -9.96 -8.46 -2.06
N ALA A 133 -11.09 -7.77 -2.21
CA ALA A 133 -11.16 -6.36 -1.90
C ALA A 133 -12.49 -5.99 -1.24
N CYS A 134 -12.46 -4.94 -0.43
CA CYS A 134 -13.65 -4.26 0.07
C CYS A 134 -13.53 -2.75 -0.18
N ALA A 135 -14.67 -2.06 -0.23
CA ALA A 135 -14.73 -0.63 -0.41
C ALA A 135 -15.71 -0.01 0.58
N PHE A 136 -15.32 1.10 1.22
CA PHE A 136 -16.15 1.78 2.21
C PHE A 136 -15.78 3.26 2.31
N ASN A 137 -16.72 4.08 2.80
CA ASN A 137 -16.44 5.47 3.15
C ASN A 137 -15.84 5.59 4.55
N LEU A 138 -15.05 6.63 4.72
CA LEU A 138 -14.66 7.14 6.04
C LEU A 138 -14.89 8.64 6.09
N PRO A 139 -15.33 9.21 7.25
CA PRO A 139 -15.24 10.64 7.49
C PRO A 139 -13.79 11.12 7.28
N ARG A 140 -13.60 12.34 6.77
CA ARG A 140 -12.24 12.87 6.50
C ARG A 140 -11.33 12.80 7.72
N GLU A 141 -11.88 13.08 8.89
CA GLU A 141 -11.20 13.09 10.20
C GLU A 141 -10.69 11.71 10.61
N GLU A 142 -11.34 10.62 10.12
CA GLU A 142 -11.00 9.24 10.45
C GLU A 142 -10.04 8.58 9.46
N VAL A 143 -9.81 9.18 8.30
CA VAL A 143 -8.93 8.59 7.27
C VAL A 143 -7.51 8.42 7.80
N THR A 144 -6.93 9.45 8.43
CA THR A 144 -5.59 9.36 9.00
C THR A 144 -5.52 8.34 10.15
N ASN A 145 -6.59 8.25 10.97
CA ASN A 145 -6.68 7.24 12.03
C ASN A 145 -6.69 5.82 11.45
N PHE A 146 -7.40 5.60 10.33
CA PHE A 146 -7.39 4.33 9.61
C PHE A 146 -5.98 3.96 9.14
N PHE A 147 -5.27 4.85 8.43
CA PHE A 147 -3.91 4.58 7.97
C PHE A 147 -2.92 4.38 9.12
N ASN A 148 -3.05 5.12 10.21
CA ASN A 148 -2.28 4.90 11.42
C ASN A 148 -2.54 3.50 12.00
N TRP A 149 -3.80 3.07 12.08
CA TRP A 149 -4.14 1.73 12.55
C TRP A 149 -3.51 0.64 11.67
N ARG A 150 -3.56 0.79 10.34
CA ARG A 150 -2.90 -0.15 9.42
C ARG A 150 -1.37 -0.14 9.57
N GLN A 151 -0.78 1.03 9.80
CA GLN A 151 0.66 1.14 10.06
C GLN A 151 1.06 0.47 11.39
N GLN A 152 0.26 0.62 12.44
CA GLN A 152 0.51 -0.08 13.72
C GLN A 152 0.44 -1.60 13.55
N ASP A 153 -0.47 -2.07 12.72
CA ASP A 153 -0.58 -3.49 12.38
C ASP A 153 0.64 -3.98 11.60
N ALA A 154 1.10 -3.19 10.62
CA ALA A 154 2.33 -3.45 9.87
C ALA A 154 3.56 -3.57 10.77
N ILE A 155 3.70 -2.68 11.76
CA ILE A 155 4.79 -2.69 12.74
C ILE A 155 4.75 -3.99 13.56
N ARG A 156 3.58 -4.35 14.08
CA ARG A 156 3.42 -5.61 14.83
C ARG A 156 3.80 -6.83 13.97
N ASN A 157 3.29 -6.89 12.76
CA ASN A 157 3.56 -7.98 11.83
C ASN A 157 5.04 -8.07 11.47
N SER A 158 5.70 -6.93 11.23
CA SER A 158 7.13 -6.86 10.94
C SER A 158 7.98 -7.43 12.08
N ILE A 159 7.67 -7.06 13.33
CA ILE A 159 8.37 -7.59 14.52
C ILE A 159 8.16 -9.10 14.65
N GLN A 160 6.90 -9.55 14.52
CA GLN A 160 6.56 -10.97 14.62
C GLN A 160 7.21 -11.80 13.52
N MET A 161 7.17 -11.34 12.27
CA MET A 161 7.82 -12.01 11.12
C MET A 161 9.33 -12.09 11.31
N THR A 162 9.96 -11.02 11.80
CA THR A 162 11.39 -11.02 12.10
C THR A 162 11.69 -12.01 13.23
N GLY A 163 10.90 -12.03 14.29
CA GLY A 163 11.03 -13.03 15.35
C GLY A 163 10.93 -14.46 14.85
N GLN A 164 9.89 -14.76 14.06
CA GLN A 164 9.65 -16.10 13.48
C GLN A 164 10.72 -16.57 12.50
N ALA A 165 11.51 -15.65 11.93
CA ALA A 165 12.63 -16.03 11.07
C ALA A 165 13.84 -16.58 11.86
N TYR A 166 13.95 -16.26 13.16
CA TYR A 166 15.13 -16.57 13.98
C TYR A 166 14.85 -17.42 15.22
N PHE A 167 13.58 -17.53 15.62
CA PHE A 167 13.14 -18.26 16.81
C PHE A 167 12.00 -19.22 16.45
N SER A 168 11.90 -20.29 17.22
CA SER A 168 10.78 -21.23 17.13
C SER A 168 9.49 -20.61 17.71
N GLN A 169 8.35 -21.17 17.33
CA GLN A 169 7.06 -20.72 17.87
C GLN A 169 7.01 -20.80 19.41
N SER A 170 7.58 -21.86 20.00
CA SER A 170 7.60 -22.03 21.47
C SER A 170 8.47 -21.00 22.19
N GLU A 171 9.50 -20.45 21.54
CA GLU A 171 10.32 -19.39 22.11
C GLU A 171 9.62 -18.03 22.04
N LEU A 172 8.74 -17.83 21.06
CA LEU A 172 7.98 -16.60 20.87
C LEU A 172 6.64 -16.60 21.60
N ASP A 173 6.18 -17.74 22.03
CA ASP A 173 4.89 -17.86 22.71
C ASP A 173 4.83 -16.97 23.94
N GLU A 174 3.69 -16.29 24.13
CA GLU A 174 3.45 -15.30 25.19
C GLU A 174 4.42 -14.10 25.22
N LYS A 175 5.28 -13.88 24.22
CA LYS A 175 6.19 -12.74 24.17
C LYS A 175 5.51 -11.53 23.54
N CYS A 176 5.57 -10.39 24.24
CA CYS A 176 5.18 -9.11 23.64
C CYS A 176 6.24 -8.63 22.62
N ASN A 177 5.84 -7.72 21.74
CA ASN A 177 6.71 -7.20 20.68
C ASN A 177 8.02 -6.62 21.21
N GLN A 178 7.98 -5.88 22.33
CA GLN A 178 9.18 -5.33 22.95
C GLN A 178 10.17 -6.43 23.34
N LYS A 179 9.67 -7.54 23.91
CA LYS A 179 10.51 -8.67 24.30
C LYS A 179 11.13 -9.37 23.09
N ILE A 180 10.39 -9.47 21.98
CA ILE A 180 10.92 -10.04 20.73
C ILE A 180 12.05 -9.16 20.18
N ILE A 181 11.91 -7.84 20.18
CA ILE A 181 12.98 -6.91 19.76
C ILE A 181 14.23 -7.09 20.62
N GLU A 182 14.07 -7.18 21.95
CA GLU A 182 15.19 -7.43 22.87
C GLU A 182 15.88 -8.77 22.58
N MET A 183 15.12 -9.84 22.37
CA MET A 183 15.66 -11.17 22.05
C MET A 183 16.42 -11.16 20.71
N LEU A 184 15.87 -10.50 19.68
CA LEU A 184 16.53 -10.33 18.38
C LEU A 184 17.88 -9.63 18.55
N LEU A 185 17.92 -8.54 19.30
CA LEU A 185 19.14 -7.79 19.54
C LEU A 185 20.18 -8.59 20.36
N GLN A 186 19.76 -9.17 21.48
CA GLN A 186 20.69 -9.82 22.43
C GLN A 186 21.18 -11.17 21.93
N GLN A 187 20.34 -11.96 21.27
CA GLN A 187 20.65 -13.35 20.92
C GLN A 187 21.04 -13.54 19.46
N LYS A 188 20.62 -12.65 18.57
CA LYS A 188 20.84 -12.76 17.13
C LYS A 188 21.64 -11.57 16.56
N ASN A 189 21.93 -10.56 17.37
CA ASN A 189 22.58 -9.31 16.97
C ASN A 189 21.81 -8.57 15.85
N ILE A 190 20.48 -8.66 15.89
CA ILE A 190 19.58 -8.02 14.93
C ILE A 190 18.85 -6.88 15.65
N ASP A 191 19.15 -5.66 15.24
CA ASP A 191 18.45 -4.46 15.73
C ASP A 191 17.29 -4.14 14.79
N TRP A 192 16.07 -4.55 15.19
CA TRP A 192 14.86 -4.27 14.42
C TRP A 192 14.64 -2.77 14.19
N ASN A 193 15.06 -1.91 15.12
CA ASN A 193 14.90 -0.46 15.01
C ASN A 193 15.81 0.16 13.93
N LYS A 194 16.82 -0.57 13.46
CA LYS A 194 17.71 -0.16 12.37
C LYS A 194 17.34 -0.73 11.01
N LEU A 195 16.27 -1.52 10.92
CA LEU A 195 15.75 -1.94 9.63
C LEU A 195 15.28 -0.73 8.84
N GLU A 196 15.33 -0.84 7.52
CA GLU A 196 14.79 0.19 6.64
C GLU A 196 13.30 0.42 6.92
N THR A 197 12.86 1.66 6.84
CA THR A 197 11.50 2.11 7.15
C THR A 197 10.42 1.24 6.51
N TYR A 198 10.58 0.92 5.24
CA TYR A 198 9.60 0.11 4.50
C TYR A 198 9.47 -1.33 5.00
N LYS A 199 10.49 -1.89 5.63
CA LYS A 199 10.45 -3.20 6.31
C LYS A 199 9.77 -3.12 7.67
N GLN A 200 9.90 -1.99 8.36
CA GLN A 200 9.30 -1.79 9.68
C GLN A 200 7.80 -1.49 9.59
N ARG A 201 7.39 -0.56 8.70
CA ARG A 201 6.06 0.04 8.72
C ARG A 201 5.41 0.26 7.36
N GLY A 202 5.89 -0.43 6.31
CA GLY A 202 5.29 -0.38 4.99
C GLY A 202 5.75 0.79 4.13
N THR A 203 5.05 1.01 3.03
CA THR A 203 5.44 1.90 1.93
C THR A 203 4.22 2.63 1.41
N CYS A 204 4.34 3.89 1.01
CA CYS A 204 3.30 4.61 0.28
C CYS A 204 3.64 4.74 -1.21
N ILE A 205 2.60 4.76 -2.03
CA ILE A 205 2.64 5.15 -3.42
C ILE A 205 1.95 6.51 -3.50
N ILE A 206 2.70 7.52 -3.94
CA ILE A 206 2.28 8.93 -3.95
C ILE A 206 2.45 9.56 -5.31
N ARG A 207 1.68 10.60 -5.60
CA ARG A 207 1.90 11.45 -6.77
C ARG A 207 3.10 12.36 -6.52
N SER A 208 4.03 12.35 -7.46
CA SER A 208 5.20 13.23 -7.50
C SER A 208 5.13 14.09 -8.75
N VAL A 209 5.21 15.41 -8.56
CA VAL A 209 5.25 16.36 -9.66
C VAL A 209 6.71 16.68 -9.96
N HIS A 210 7.18 16.28 -11.13
CA HIS A 210 8.52 16.58 -11.60
C HIS A 210 8.46 17.71 -12.62
N SER A 211 9.23 18.76 -12.39
CA SER A 211 9.41 19.83 -13.38
C SER A 211 10.74 19.61 -14.11
N SER A 212 10.68 19.59 -15.43
CA SER A 212 11.85 19.54 -16.29
C SER A 212 11.77 20.66 -17.32
N PHE A 213 12.93 21.12 -17.84
CA PHE A 213 12.98 22.09 -18.91
C PHE A 213 13.35 21.39 -20.20
N LEU A 214 12.61 21.71 -21.27
CA LEU A 214 12.99 21.33 -22.63
C LEU A 214 14.22 22.13 -23.09
N LEU A 215 14.88 21.66 -24.15
CA LEU A 215 16.02 22.35 -24.77
C LEU A 215 15.68 23.77 -25.27
N ASN A 216 14.40 24.05 -25.51
CA ASN A 216 13.88 25.38 -25.87
C ASN A 216 13.59 26.29 -24.66
N GLY A 217 13.88 25.84 -23.43
CA GLY A 217 13.61 26.60 -22.19
C GLY A 217 12.17 26.48 -21.68
N GLU A 218 11.31 25.72 -22.32
CA GLU A 218 9.92 25.51 -21.89
C GLU A 218 9.89 24.55 -20.70
N ARG A 219 9.14 24.94 -19.63
CA ARG A 219 8.95 24.11 -18.43
C ARG A 219 7.87 23.06 -18.69
N ILE A 220 8.25 21.79 -18.63
CA ILE A 220 7.30 20.66 -18.63
C ILE A 220 7.15 20.15 -17.21
N THR A 221 5.90 20.02 -16.78
CA THR A 221 5.54 19.40 -15.51
C THR A 221 4.97 18.02 -15.78
N THR A 222 5.63 16.98 -15.26
CA THR A 222 5.18 15.59 -15.41
C THR A 222 4.68 15.10 -14.05
N ASP A 223 3.42 14.65 -14.02
CA ASP A 223 2.81 14.03 -12.85
C ASP A 223 3.06 12.51 -12.93
N THR A 224 3.80 11.96 -11.99
CA THR A 224 4.15 10.54 -11.94
C THR A 224 3.85 9.95 -10.57
N TRP A 225 3.54 8.66 -10.55
CA TRP A 225 3.46 7.91 -9.31
C TRP A 225 4.84 7.42 -8.90
N SER A 226 5.19 7.61 -7.64
CA SER A 226 6.46 7.16 -7.08
C SER A 226 6.25 6.41 -5.76
N THR A 227 7.20 5.54 -5.44
CA THR A 227 7.21 4.82 -4.17
C THR A 227 7.99 5.63 -3.13
N ASP A 228 7.33 5.93 -2.00
CA ASP A 228 7.98 6.50 -0.82
C ASP A 228 8.31 5.38 0.17
N TYR A 229 9.60 5.12 0.33
CA TYR A 229 10.12 4.07 1.22
C TYR A 229 10.36 4.55 2.64
N ASP A 230 10.36 5.87 2.87
CA ASP A 230 10.71 6.48 4.15
C ASP A 230 9.56 7.30 4.74
N ILE A 231 8.40 6.66 4.81
CA ILE A 231 7.18 7.26 5.33
C ILE A 231 7.28 7.57 6.83
N PRO A 232 6.68 8.67 7.34
CA PRO A 232 6.65 8.96 8.76
C PRO A 232 5.70 7.99 9.52
N TYR A 233 5.75 8.05 10.86
CA TYR A 233 4.63 7.54 11.65
C TYR A 233 3.42 8.47 11.45
N PHE A 234 2.24 7.89 11.17
CA PHE A 234 1.01 8.66 10.90
C PHE A 234 0.34 9.21 12.18
N ILE A 235 1.17 9.67 13.13
CA ILE A 235 0.77 10.28 14.39
C ILE A 235 1.49 11.62 14.57
N GLY A 236 0.97 12.49 15.45
CA GLY A 236 1.56 13.81 15.70
C GLY A 236 1.70 14.59 14.39
N GLU A 237 2.87 15.14 14.12
CA GLU A 237 3.18 15.89 12.89
C GLU A 237 3.09 15.03 11.62
N GLY A 238 3.35 13.72 11.74
CA GLY A 238 3.27 12.79 10.60
C GLY A 238 1.84 12.57 10.08
N ARG A 239 0.80 13.02 10.78
CA ARG A 239 -0.58 13.02 10.28
C ARG A 239 -0.72 13.81 8.98
N ASN A 240 0.02 14.92 8.86
CA ASN A 240 0.01 15.79 7.67
C ASN A 240 0.39 15.04 6.39
N TYR A 241 1.13 13.93 6.51
CA TYR A 241 1.49 13.10 5.37
C TYR A 241 0.27 12.53 4.63
N ILE A 242 -0.78 12.17 5.36
CA ILE A 242 -2.05 11.69 4.81
C ILE A 242 -3.03 12.85 4.58
N GLU A 243 -3.14 13.78 5.54
CA GLU A 243 -4.12 14.87 5.56
C GLU A 243 -4.02 15.80 4.33
N LYS A 244 -2.81 16.02 3.82
CA LYS A 244 -2.59 16.83 2.60
C LYS A 244 -3.35 16.31 1.36
N TYR A 245 -3.75 15.04 1.32
CA TYR A 245 -4.55 14.47 0.23
C TYR A 245 -6.04 14.59 0.45
N LEU A 246 -6.48 14.87 1.67
CA LEU A 246 -7.89 15.03 2.02
C LEU A 246 -8.41 16.46 1.81
N TYR A 247 -7.49 17.44 1.77
CA TYR A 247 -7.81 18.87 1.66
C TYR A 247 -7.07 19.48 0.47
N PRO A 248 -7.46 19.14 -0.78
CA PRO A 248 -6.74 19.57 -1.99
C PRO A 248 -6.70 21.09 -2.16
N ASP A 249 -7.73 21.82 -1.70
CA ASP A 249 -7.80 23.27 -1.82
C ASP A 249 -6.76 23.99 -0.94
N GLU A 250 -6.48 23.49 0.24
CA GLU A 250 -5.49 24.07 1.16
C GLU A 250 -4.06 23.81 0.66
N SER A 251 -3.80 22.64 0.10
CA SER A 251 -2.49 22.27 -0.46
C SER A 251 -2.13 23.03 -1.74
N SER A 252 -3.12 23.43 -2.53
CA SER A 252 -2.91 24.22 -3.74
C SER A 252 -2.49 25.67 -3.42
N HIS A 253 -2.99 26.25 -2.33
CA HIS A 253 -2.60 27.58 -1.87
C HIS A 253 -1.16 27.64 -1.33
N GLU A 254 -0.67 26.61 -0.67
CA GLU A 254 0.72 26.54 -0.22
C GLU A 254 1.68 26.30 -1.38
N ARG A 255 1.33 25.45 -2.36
CA ARG A 255 2.12 25.25 -3.58
C ARG A 255 2.27 26.51 -4.42
N ILE A 256 1.21 27.34 -4.49
CA ILE A 256 1.25 28.63 -5.18
C ILE A 256 2.12 29.64 -4.42
N LYS A 257 2.06 29.67 -3.08
CA LYS A 257 2.92 30.53 -2.27
C LYS A 257 4.41 30.17 -2.37
N LEU A 258 4.76 28.87 -2.42
CA LEU A 258 6.14 28.42 -2.62
C LEU A 258 6.64 28.73 -4.04
N ALA A 259 5.80 28.64 -5.06
CA ALA A 259 6.16 28.95 -6.45
C ALA A 259 6.27 30.46 -6.76
N ILE A 260 5.74 31.33 -5.89
CA ILE A 260 5.85 32.80 -6.04
C ILE A 260 7.07 33.35 -5.29
N ASN A 261 7.60 32.60 -4.31
CA ASN A 261 8.75 33.03 -3.49
C ASN A 261 10.09 32.39 -3.96
N GLU A 262 10.12 31.66 -5.06
CA GLU A 262 11.29 31.24 -5.85
C GLU A 262 11.35 32.03 -7.18
#